data_f63ee63c29715966bbca397c809a25ee
#
_entry.id   f63ee63c29715966bbca397c809a25ee
#
_cell.length_a   1.000
_cell.length_b   1.000
_cell.length_c   1.000
_cell.angle_alpha   90.00
_cell.angle_beta   90.00
_cell.angle_gamma   90.00
#
_symmetry.space_group_name_H-M   'P 1'
#
loop_
_entity.id
_entity.type
_entity.pdbx_description
1 polymer ?
#
loop_
_entity_poly.entity_id
_entity_poly.type
_entity_poly.pdbx_seq_one_letter_code
_entity_poly.pdbx_strand_id
1 'polypeptide(L)'
;MNDVANSLNKNDTFPKLLLHHAKVTPTSAAYRQKHLGIWQTLTWAEAAARVELMALGLHSLGLKPNDKVAIVGQNTTSLYLSFSAVQAIGAIPVPLYPDSSATEMSDILKEAEIKGAICQDQEQVDKIESLTSEVKSIEFVVYEELRGMRQYDHKHLQSIETLSQIGKEFKSKDPKSFASLVDQGKGSDLAIIIYTPGTTGTPKGVMLSHDGLQKSARLAADQDNISSKENILAYLPLAWIGDHFVSYAQHYVIGFTVNCPESPDTLFSDLKDIGPNYFIAPPRIFERLVTQTKNRIENASGI
;
A
#
# COMPACT_ATOMS: atom_id res chain seq x y z
N MET A 1 20.79 4.06 -21.54
CA MET A 1 19.50 4.77 -21.69
C MET A 1 18.45 3.98 -22.50
N ASN A 2 18.77 3.37 -23.64
CA ASN A 2 17.78 2.64 -24.45
C ASN A 2 17.22 1.35 -23.83
N ASP A 3 17.99 0.59 -23.04
CA ASP A 3 17.53 -0.65 -22.41
C ASP A 3 16.54 -0.41 -21.26
N VAL A 4 16.68 0.69 -20.54
CA VAL A 4 15.79 1.08 -19.44
C VAL A 4 14.45 1.59 -19.99
N ALA A 5 14.47 2.37 -21.07
CA ALA A 5 13.25 2.83 -21.74
C ALA A 5 12.45 1.67 -22.35
N ASN A 6 13.13 0.66 -22.92
CA ASN A 6 12.49 -0.55 -23.46
C ASN A 6 11.92 -1.46 -22.36
N SER A 7 12.52 -1.49 -21.17
CA SER A 7 11.98 -2.27 -20.03
C SER A 7 10.69 -1.66 -19.46
N LEU A 8 10.57 -0.33 -19.45
CA LEU A 8 9.35 0.37 -18.99
C LEU A 8 8.16 0.13 -19.93
N ASN A 9 8.37 0.09 -21.24
CA ASN A 9 7.30 -0.21 -22.21
C ASN A 9 6.70 -1.61 -22.04
N LYS A 10 7.42 -2.54 -21.42
CA LYS A 10 6.97 -3.92 -21.18
C LYS A 10 6.40 -4.13 -19.78
N ASN A 11 6.82 -3.31 -18.80
CA ASN A 11 6.41 -3.37 -17.39
C ASN A 11 5.63 -2.11 -17.02
N ASP A 12 4.59 -1.81 -17.80
CA ASP A 12 3.82 -0.57 -17.76
C ASP A 12 2.82 -0.48 -16.60
N THR A 13 2.69 -1.53 -15.78
CA THR A 13 1.87 -1.51 -14.55
C THR A 13 2.71 -1.89 -13.32
N PHE A 14 2.28 -1.50 -12.12
CA PHE A 14 2.98 -1.85 -10.87
C PHE A 14 3.04 -3.38 -10.63
N PRO A 15 1.99 -4.17 -10.89
CA PRO A 15 2.09 -5.62 -10.81
C PRO A 15 3.12 -6.22 -11.78
N LYS A 16 3.29 -5.68 -12.98
CA LYS A 16 4.36 -6.11 -13.90
C LYS A 16 5.76 -5.75 -13.38
N LEU A 17 5.92 -4.57 -12.77
CA LEU A 17 7.17 -4.19 -12.11
C LEU A 17 7.48 -5.10 -10.92
N LEU A 18 6.48 -5.50 -10.12
CA LEU A 18 6.65 -6.47 -9.06
C LEU A 18 7.22 -7.79 -9.58
N LEU A 19 6.62 -8.35 -10.63
CA LEU A 19 7.11 -9.59 -11.26
C LEU A 19 8.49 -9.43 -11.87
N HIS A 20 8.79 -8.26 -12.42
CA HIS A 20 10.13 -7.93 -12.91
C HIS A 20 11.17 -8.00 -11.79
N HIS A 21 10.96 -7.30 -10.66
CA HIS A 21 11.87 -7.33 -9.51
C HIS A 21 11.99 -8.74 -8.91
N ALA A 22 10.90 -9.46 -8.77
CA ALA A 22 10.90 -10.84 -8.29
C ALA A 22 11.74 -11.77 -9.18
N LYS A 23 11.88 -11.47 -10.47
CA LYS A 23 12.71 -12.21 -11.43
C LYS A 23 14.18 -11.75 -11.43
N VAL A 24 14.45 -10.43 -11.36
CA VAL A 24 15.79 -9.86 -11.57
C VAL A 24 16.59 -9.78 -10.27
N THR A 25 15.91 -9.47 -9.17
CA THR A 25 16.50 -9.30 -7.83
C THR A 25 15.70 -10.03 -6.75
N PRO A 26 15.44 -11.35 -6.91
CA PRO A 26 14.49 -12.10 -6.08
C PRO A 26 14.79 -12.06 -4.60
N THR A 27 16.05 -12.01 -4.21
CA THR A 27 16.51 -12.05 -2.81
C THR A 27 16.75 -10.67 -2.20
N SER A 28 16.64 -9.59 -2.99
CA SER A 28 16.77 -8.24 -2.46
C SER A 28 15.57 -7.89 -1.61
N ALA A 29 15.78 -7.11 -0.54
CA ALA A 29 14.73 -6.65 0.34
C ALA A 29 13.80 -5.69 -0.42
N ALA A 30 12.51 -6.04 -0.51
CA ALA A 30 11.47 -5.15 -0.99
C ALA A 30 10.91 -4.32 0.16
N TYR A 31 10.49 -4.99 1.22
CA TYR A 31 9.90 -4.36 2.39
C TYR A 31 10.57 -4.86 3.67
N ARG A 32 10.51 -4.01 4.70
CA ARG A 32 10.72 -4.44 6.09
C ARG A 32 9.56 -3.92 6.93
N GLN A 33 9.10 -4.74 7.87
CA GLN A 33 8.08 -4.39 8.86
C GLN A 33 8.67 -4.59 10.24
N LYS A 34 8.60 -3.59 11.10
CA LYS A 34 8.93 -3.78 12.52
C LYS A 34 7.74 -4.41 13.24
N HIS A 35 8.01 -5.44 14.02
CA HIS A 35 7.01 -6.11 14.86
C HIS A 35 7.66 -6.58 16.15
N LEU A 36 7.11 -6.22 17.31
CA LEU A 36 7.67 -6.49 18.65
C LEU A 36 9.16 -6.10 18.75
N GLY A 37 9.51 -4.95 18.20
CA GLY A 37 10.88 -4.42 18.20
C GLY A 37 11.83 -5.06 17.17
N ILE A 38 11.39 -6.03 16.37
CA ILE A 38 12.23 -6.79 15.43
C ILE A 38 11.84 -6.47 13.99
N TRP A 39 12.83 -6.06 13.18
CA TRP A 39 12.67 -5.85 11.76
C TRP A 39 12.59 -7.17 10.99
N GLN A 40 11.45 -7.42 10.37
CA GLN A 40 11.22 -8.57 9.51
C GLN A 40 11.36 -8.13 8.06
N THR A 41 12.20 -8.84 7.30
CA THR A 41 12.46 -8.52 5.90
C THR A 41 11.60 -9.40 4.99
N LEU A 42 11.02 -8.79 3.98
CA LEU A 42 10.32 -9.43 2.88
C LEU A 42 11.07 -9.14 1.58
N THR A 43 11.49 -10.18 0.90
CA THR A 43 12.18 -10.08 -0.41
C THR A 43 11.20 -9.84 -1.55
N TRP A 44 11.70 -9.41 -2.72
CA TRP A 44 10.85 -9.25 -3.91
C TRP A 44 10.15 -10.54 -4.33
N ALA A 45 10.83 -11.69 -4.24
CA ALA A 45 10.22 -12.98 -4.54
C ALA A 45 9.08 -13.32 -3.57
N GLU A 46 9.27 -13.09 -2.28
CA GLU A 46 8.24 -13.31 -1.26
C GLU A 46 7.09 -12.32 -1.39
N ALA A 47 7.37 -11.05 -1.70
CA ALA A 47 6.35 -10.03 -1.96
C ALA A 47 5.46 -10.45 -3.15
N ALA A 48 6.06 -10.85 -4.27
CA ALA A 48 5.32 -11.34 -5.44
C ALA A 48 4.46 -12.57 -5.11
N ALA A 49 5.01 -13.53 -4.35
CA ALA A 49 4.27 -14.72 -3.95
C ALA A 49 3.06 -14.39 -3.05
N ARG A 50 3.19 -13.42 -2.12
CA ARG A 50 2.06 -12.95 -1.30
C ARG A 50 1.01 -12.23 -2.13
N VAL A 51 1.43 -11.31 -3.00
CA VAL A 51 0.52 -10.58 -3.92
C VAL A 51 -0.24 -11.54 -4.81
N GLU A 52 0.40 -12.57 -5.36
CA GLU A 52 -0.26 -13.60 -6.16
C GLU A 52 -1.41 -14.27 -5.39
N LEU A 53 -1.16 -14.73 -4.16
CA LEU A 53 -2.18 -15.39 -3.35
C LEU A 53 -3.32 -14.44 -2.97
N MET A 54 -3.00 -13.21 -2.58
CA MET A 54 -4.01 -12.19 -2.25
C MET A 54 -4.86 -11.84 -3.48
N ALA A 55 -4.24 -11.61 -4.65
CA ALA A 55 -4.95 -11.29 -5.88
C ALA A 55 -5.89 -12.42 -6.30
N LEU A 56 -5.43 -13.66 -6.30
CA LEU A 56 -6.25 -14.81 -6.64
C LEU A 56 -7.39 -15.04 -5.61
N GLY A 57 -7.14 -14.75 -4.34
CA GLY A 57 -8.16 -14.74 -3.31
C GLY A 57 -9.25 -13.68 -3.58
N LEU A 58 -8.87 -12.43 -3.84
CA LEU A 58 -9.78 -11.35 -4.20
C LEU A 58 -10.57 -11.65 -5.47
N HIS A 59 -9.89 -12.22 -6.49
CA HIS A 59 -10.55 -12.66 -7.72
C HIS A 59 -11.61 -13.73 -7.44
N SER A 60 -11.32 -14.68 -6.55
CA SER A 60 -12.26 -15.72 -6.12
C SER A 60 -13.47 -15.16 -5.34
N LEU A 61 -13.31 -14.03 -4.64
CA LEU A 61 -14.40 -13.28 -4.01
C LEU A 61 -15.25 -12.47 -5.00
N GLY A 62 -14.93 -12.53 -6.30
CA GLY A 62 -15.71 -11.89 -7.36
C GLY A 62 -15.23 -10.50 -7.76
N LEU A 63 -14.07 -10.04 -7.28
CA LEU A 63 -13.48 -8.77 -7.71
C LEU A 63 -13.10 -8.81 -9.19
N LYS A 64 -13.46 -7.76 -9.92
CA LYS A 64 -13.31 -7.64 -11.38
C LYS A 64 -12.52 -6.38 -11.76
N PRO A 65 -12.02 -6.28 -13.00
CA PRO A 65 -11.44 -5.04 -13.52
C PRO A 65 -12.39 -3.84 -13.35
N ASN A 66 -11.82 -2.69 -12.97
CA ASN A 66 -12.52 -1.43 -12.66
C ASN A 66 -13.37 -1.41 -11.39
N ASP A 67 -13.53 -2.51 -10.68
CA ASP A 67 -14.08 -2.48 -9.32
C ASP A 67 -13.15 -1.66 -8.40
N LYS A 68 -13.71 -0.95 -7.41
CA LYS A 68 -12.93 -0.16 -6.47
C LYS A 68 -12.91 -0.84 -5.11
N VAL A 69 -11.73 -0.84 -4.48
CA VAL A 69 -11.49 -1.45 -3.18
C VAL A 69 -10.92 -0.41 -2.23
N ALA A 70 -11.62 -0.15 -1.12
CA ALA A 70 -11.09 0.71 -0.07
C ALA A 70 -9.92 0.03 0.65
N ILE A 71 -8.84 0.79 0.94
CA ILE A 71 -7.71 0.32 1.75
C ILE A 71 -7.56 1.28 2.93
N VAL A 72 -7.67 0.75 4.17
CA VAL A 72 -7.77 1.58 5.37
C VAL A 72 -6.82 1.05 6.45
N GLY A 73 -5.88 1.87 6.86
CA GLY A 73 -4.92 1.55 7.92
C GLY A 73 -3.66 2.39 7.87
N GLN A 74 -2.74 2.07 8.78
CA GLN A 74 -1.38 2.64 8.82
C GLN A 74 -0.46 1.95 7.80
N ASN A 75 0.78 2.43 7.70
CA ASN A 75 1.76 1.87 6.78
C ASN A 75 2.22 0.48 7.24
N THR A 76 1.59 -0.56 6.70
CA THR A 76 2.02 -1.96 6.88
C THR A 76 2.41 -2.59 5.54
N THR A 77 3.29 -3.57 5.61
CA THR A 77 3.67 -4.33 4.40
C THR A 77 2.46 -4.96 3.73
N SER A 78 1.52 -5.51 4.51
CA SER A 78 0.32 -6.16 3.97
C SER A 78 -0.57 -5.18 3.21
N LEU A 79 -0.74 -3.95 3.70
CA LEU A 79 -1.53 -2.94 3.00
C LEU A 79 -0.85 -2.47 1.71
N TYR A 80 0.48 -2.31 1.68
CA TYR A 80 1.20 -2.03 0.44
C TYR A 80 1.06 -3.16 -0.58
N LEU A 81 1.15 -4.43 -0.15
CA LEU A 81 0.91 -5.57 -1.04
C LEU A 81 -0.54 -5.64 -1.51
N SER A 82 -1.49 -5.16 -0.71
CA SER A 82 -2.90 -5.09 -1.08
C SER A 82 -3.15 -4.16 -2.26
N PHE A 83 -2.43 -3.02 -2.37
CA PHE A 83 -2.49 -2.18 -3.56
C PHE A 83 -2.15 -2.98 -4.82
N SER A 84 -1.03 -3.72 -4.78
CA SER A 84 -0.58 -4.52 -5.91
C SER A 84 -1.52 -5.70 -6.22
N ALA A 85 -2.11 -6.32 -5.19
CA ALA A 85 -3.05 -7.43 -5.38
C ALA A 85 -4.34 -6.96 -6.05
N VAL A 86 -4.88 -5.81 -5.66
CA VAL A 86 -6.05 -5.18 -6.29
C VAL A 86 -5.73 -4.80 -7.73
N GLN A 87 -4.60 -4.14 -7.97
CA GLN A 87 -4.16 -3.72 -9.31
C GLN A 87 -3.87 -4.91 -10.24
N ALA A 88 -3.42 -6.05 -9.72
CA ALA A 88 -3.15 -7.25 -10.52
C ALA A 88 -4.39 -7.82 -11.20
N ILE A 89 -5.57 -7.54 -10.68
CA ILE A 89 -6.87 -7.92 -11.24
C ILE A 89 -7.40 -6.85 -12.20
N GLY A 90 -6.75 -5.68 -12.28
CA GLY A 90 -7.25 -4.49 -12.97
C GLY A 90 -8.31 -3.72 -12.17
N ALA A 91 -8.47 -4.03 -10.88
CA ALA A 91 -9.29 -3.26 -9.94
C ALA A 91 -8.50 -2.05 -9.40
N ILE A 92 -9.21 -1.10 -8.80
CA ILE A 92 -8.66 0.21 -8.45
C ILE A 92 -8.67 0.37 -6.92
N PRO A 93 -7.51 0.47 -6.26
CA PRO A 93 -7.45 0.77 -4.85
C PRO A 93 -7.83 2.23 -4.56
N VAL A 94 -8.55 2.42 -3.46
CA VAL A 94 -8.99 3.73 -2.94
C VAL A 94 -8.55 3.81 -1.48
N PRO A 95 -7.38 4.39 -1.19
CA PRO A 95 -6.93 4.51 0.20
C PRO A 95 -7.74 5.56 0.95
N LEU A 96 -8.09 5.24 2.21
CA LEU A 96 -8.80 6.12 3.12
C LEU A 96 -7.93 6.42 4.35
N TYR A 97 -8.12 7.59 4.93
CA TYR A 97 -7.45 7.96 6.18
C TYR A 97 -8.01 7.12 7.33
N PRO A 98 -7.18 6.41 8.11
CA PRO A 98 -7.65 5.61 9.24
C PRO A 98 -8.27 6.47 10.36
N ASP A 99 -7.88 7.75 10.46
CA ASP A 99 -8.41 8.69 11.45
C ASP A 99 -9.76 9.29 11.04
N SER A 100 -10.22 9.06 9.81
CA SER A 100 -11.54 9.52 9.35
C SER A 100 -12.65 8.81 10.13
N SER A 101 -13.71 9.57 10.44
CA SER A 101 -14.94 9.01 10.98
C SER A 101 -15.68 8.17 9.93
N ALA A 102 -16.56 7.28 10.38
CA ALA A 102 -17.41 6.51 9.47
C ALA A 102 -18.24 7.43 8.54
N THR A 103 -18.72 8.56 9.06
CA THR A 103 -19.50 9.54 8.26
C THR A 103 -18.68 10.13 7.13
N GLU A 104 -17.41 10.51 7.38
CA GLU A 104 -16.51 11.02 6.34
C GLU A 104 -16.17 9.96 5.30
N MET A 105 -16.00 8.71 5.72
CA MET A 105 -15.77 7.59 4.81
C MET A 105 -17.01 7.29 3.94
N SER A 106 -18.21 7.43 4.49
CA SER A 106 -19.48 7.09 3.82
C SER A 106 -19.64 7.77 2.45
N ASP A 107 -19.30 9.06 2.38
CA ASP A 107 -19.44 9.82 1.12
C ASP A 107 -18.50 9.29 0.04
N ILE A 108 -17.25 8.95 0.41
CA ILE A 108 -16.26 8.38 -0.51
C ILE A 108 -16.68 6.98 -0.94
N LEU A 109 -17.10 6.14 0.01
CA LEU A 109 -17.52 4.76 -0.27
C LEU A 109 -18.72 4.70 -1.23
N LYS A 110 -19.67 5.63 -1.09
CA LYS A 110 -20.84 5.75 -1.96
C LYS A 110 -20.47 6.28 -3.34
N GLU A 111 -19.72 7.38 -3.39
CA GLU A 111 -19.34 8.04 -4.65
C GLU A 111 -18.45 7.14 -5.51
N ALA A 112 -17.46 6.47 -4.87
CA ALA A 112 -16.60 5.53 -5.57
C ALA A 112 -17.29 4.18 -5.89
N GLU A 113 -18.48 3.91 -5.38
CA GLU A 113 -19.14 2.59 -5.49
C GLU A 113 -18.22 1.46 -5.04
N ILE A 114 -17.67 1.57 -3.83
CA ILE A 114 -16.69 0.61 -3.30
C ILE A 114 -17.29 -0.79 -3.22
N LYS A 115 -16.62 -1.74 -3.88
CA LYS A 115 -17.00 -3.16 -3.96
C LYS A 115 -16.57 -3.97 -2.75
N GLY A 116 -15.45 -3.63 -2.14
CA GLY A 116 -14.89 -4.28 -0.96
C GLY A 116 -13.91 -3.40 -0.23
N ALA A 117 -13.53 -3.80 0.98
CA ALA A 117 -12.55 -3.09 1.78
C ALA A 117 -11.45 -4.01 2.30
N ILE A 118 -10.24 -3.46 2.42
CA ILE A 118 -9.11 -4.10 3.10
C ILE A 118 -8.71 -3.21 4.26
N CYS A 119 -8.89 -3.70 5.48
CA CYS A 119 -8.72 -2.98 6.73
C CYS A 119 -7.51 -3.51 7.51
N GLN A 120 -6.79 -2.63 8.18
CA GLN A 120 -5.69 -3.06 9.04
C GLN A 120 -6.18 -3.84 10.25
N ASP A 121 -7.11 -3.29 11.02
CA ASP A 121 -7.48 -3.74 12.35
C ASP A 121 -8.99 -3.69 12.61
N GLN A 122 -9.37 -4.07 13.83
CA GLN A 122 -10.75 -4.08 14.29
C GLN A 122 -11.41 -2.70 14.17
N GLU A 123 -10.73 -1.61 14.52
CA GLU A 123 -11.31 -0.25 14.47
C GLU A 123 -11.76 0.09 13.05
N GLN A 124 -10.91 -0.21 12.06
CA GLN A 124 -11.24 0.08 10.66
C GLN A 124 -12.34 -0.85 10.14
N VAL A 125 -12.35 -2.12 10.57
CA VAL A 125 -13.45 -3.04 10.26
C VAL A 125 -14.78 -2.52 10.83
N ASP A 126 -14.81 -2.09 12.09
CA ASP A 126 -16.04 -1.57 12.72
C ASP A 126 -16.59 -0.34 11.97
N LYS A 127 -15.70 0.57 11.53
CA LYS A 127 -16.10 1.73 10.71
C LYS A 127 -16.76 1.28 9.41
N ILE A 128 -16.14 0.38 8.65
CA ILE A 128 -16.70 -0.12 7.38
C ILE A 128 -17.97 -0.90 7.60
N GLU A 129 -18.02 -1.82 8.58
CA GLU A 129 -19.20 -2.62 8.90
C GLU A 129 -20.40 -1.76 9.27
N SER A 130 -20.20 -0.68 10.03
CA SER A 130 -21.28 0.24 10.38
C SER A 130 -21.93 0.90 9.16
N LEU A 131 -21.24 0.95 8.03
CA LEU A 131 -21.67 1.58 6.78
C LEU A 131 -22.27 0.59 5.76
N THR A 132 -22.14 -0.73 5.95
CA THR A 132 -22.62 -1.73 4.98
C THR A 132 -24.14 -1.69 4.77
N SER A 133 -24.90 -1.20 5.76
CA SER A 133 -26.35 -0.97 5.62
C SER A 133 -26.67 0.18 4.65
N GLU A 134 -25.81 1.17 4.54
CA GLU A 134 -25.94 2.35 3.67
C GLU A 134 -25.24 2.18 2.33
N VAL A 135 -24.06 1.56 2.31
CA VAL A 135 -23.22 1.34 1.13
C VAL A 135 -23.40 -0.10 0.65
N LYS A 136 -24.49 -0.35 -0.07
CA LYS A 136 -24.88 -1.68 -0.52
C LYS A 136 -23.92 -2.33 -1.53
N SER A 137 -22.99 -1.56 -2.08
CA SER A 137 -21.99 -2.06 -3.02
C SER A 137 -20.89 -2.89 -2.37
N ILE A 138 -20.69 -2.78 -1.03
CA ILE A 138 -19.68 -3.54 -0.30
C ILE A 138 -20.11 -4.99 -0.17
N GLU A 139 -19.37 -5.90 -0.80
CA GLU A 139 -19.65 -7.34 -0.83
C GLU A 139 -18.71 -8.15 0.05
N PHE A 140 -17.50 -7.63 0.36
CA PHE A 140 -16.51 -8.28 1.22
C PHE A 140 -15.68 -7.28 1.99
N VAL A 141 -15.20 -7.71 3.16
CA VAL A 141 -14.19 -6.97 3.94
C VAL A 141 -13.07 -7.95 4.30
N VAL A 142 -11.83 -7.53 4.04
CA VAL A 142 -10.62 -8.27 4.40
C VAL A 142 -9.90 -7.52 5.52
N TYR A 143 -9.34 -8.22 6.49
CA TYR A 143 -8.61 -7.60 7.59
C TYR A 143 -7.24 -8.26 7.83
N GLU A 144 -6.28 -7.45 8.31
CA GLU A 144 -4.91 -7.89 8.58
C GLU A 144 -4.75 -8.40 10.01
N GLU A 145 -5.13 -7.61 11.02
CA GLU A 145 -4.93 -7.92 12.42
C GLU A 145 -6.04 -8.82 12.97
N LEU A 146 -5.65 -9.96 13.56
CA LEU A 146 -6.61 -10.95 14.09
C LEU A 146 -7.15 -10.59 15.48
N ARG A 147 -6.49 -9.65 16.19
CA ARG A 147 -6.93 -9.23 17.53
C ARG A 147 -8.30 -8.58 17.46
N GLY A 148 -9.17 -8.94 18.40
CA GLY A 148 -10.52 -8.41 18.48
C GLY A 148 -11.53 -9.09 17.56
N MET A 149 -11.09 -9.82 16.51
CA MET A 149 -11.98 -10.33 15.45
C MET A 149 -12.71 -11.65 15.77
N ARG A 150 -12.45 -12.29 16.92
CA ARG A 150 -12.97 -13.65 17.23
C ARG A 150 -14.49 -13.76 17.33
N GLN A 151 -15.20 -12.67 17.61
CA GLN A 151 -16.64 -12.66 17.84
C GLN A 151 -17.46 -12.14 16.66
N TYR A 152 -16.82 -11.82 15.55
CA TYR A 152 -17.47 -11.30 14.35
C TYR A 152 -18.11 -12.43 13.53
N ASP A 153 -19.22 -12.11 12.84
CA ASP A 153 -19.78 -13.01 11.82
C ASP A 153 -18.93 -12.93 10.55
N HIS A 154 -18.20 -14.01 10.28
CA HIS A 154 -17.24 -14.09 9.18
C HIS A 154 -17.85 -14.43 7.81
N LYS A 155 -19.15 -14.20 7.58
CA LYS A 155 -19.78 -14.52 6.28
C LYS A 155 -19.16 -13.74 5.11
N HIS A 156 -18.89 -12.45 5.32
CA HIS A 156 -18.25 -11.57 4.34
C HIS A 156 -16.94 -10.94 4.85
N LEU A 157 -16.54 -11.29 6.07
CA LEU A 157 -15.26 -10.90 6.69
C LEU A 157 -14.23 -12.01 6.50
N GLN A 158 -13.08 -11.68 5.94
CA GLN A 158 -11.99 -12.63 5.73
C GLN A 158 -10.69 -12.07 6.31
N SER A 159 -9.89 -12.89 7.00
CA SER A 159 -8.51 -12.46 7.28
C SER A 159 -7.65 -12.53 6.01
N ILE A 160 -6.55 -11.78 5.97
CA ILE A 160 -5.56 -11.88 4.87
C ILE A 160 -5.04 -13.32 4.72
N GLU A 161 -4.89 -14.05 5.84
CA GLU A 161 -4.49 -15.45 5.81
C GLU A 161 -5.55 -16.33 5.14
N THR A 162 -6.83 -16.15 5.50
CA THR A 162 -7.94 -16.87 4.86
C THR A 162 -8.03 -16.53 3.38
N LEU A 163 -7.93 -15.24 3.02
CA LEU A 163 -7.90 -14.79 1.64
C LEU A 163 -6.76 -15.46 0.84
N SER A 164 -5.57 -15.51 1.44
CA SER A 164 -4.39 -16.15 0.83
C SER A 164 -4.59 -17.66 0.66
N GLN A 165 -5.27 -18.32 1.59
CA GLN A 165 -5.59 -19.74 1.46
C GLN A 165 -6.59 -19.98 0.31
N ILE A 166 -7.62 -19.15 0.17
CA ILE A 166 -8.55 -19.17 -0.99
C ILE A 166 -7.76 -18.99 -2.29
N GLY A 167 -6.84 -18.03 -2.33
CA GLY A 167 -5.97 -17.81 -3.49
C GLY A 167 -5.06 -19.01 -3.82
N LYS A 168 -4.54 -19.68 -2.80
CA LYS A 168 -3.74 -20.90 -2.96
C LYS A 168 -4.55 -22.04 -3.57
N GLU A 169 -5.78 -22.20 -3.15
CA GLU A 169 -6.70 -23.19 -3.71
C GLU A 169 -7.04 -22.88 -5.18
N PHE A 170 -7.27 -21.59 -5.49
CA PHE A 170 -7.49 -21.15 -6.87
C PHE A 170 -6.26 -21.43 -7.74
N LYS A 171 -5.07 -21.04 -7.29
CA LYS A 171 -3.80 -21.28 -7.97
C LYS A 171 -3.57 -22.76 -8.27
N SER A 172 -3.96 -23.65 -7.36
CA SER A 172 -3.80 -25.10 -7.57
C SER A 172 -4.63 -25.65 -8.75
N LYS A 173 -5.76 -24.99 -9.05
CA LYS A 173 -6.66 -25.34 -10.17
C LYS A 173 -6.21 -24.70 -11.49
N ASP A 174 -5.70 -23.46 -11.42
CA ASP A 174 -5.19 -22.72 -12.57
C ASP A 174 -3.89 -21.96 -12.23
N PRO A 175 -2.73 -22.63 -12.34
CA PRO A 175 -1.43 -22.05 -12.01
C PRO A 175 -1.00 -20.86 -12.87
N LYS A 176 -1.65 -20.62 -14.02
CA LYS A 176 -1.31 -19.53 -14.94
C LYS A 176 -2.20 -18.31 -14.78
N SER A 177 -3.25 -18.40 -13.98
CA SER A 177 -4.27 -17.35 -13.84
C SER A 177 -3.68 -16.02 -13.40
N PHE A 178 -2.79 -16.00 -12.41
CA PHE A 178 -2.18 -14.75 -11.93
C PHE A 178 -1.37 -14.02 -13.01
N ALA A 179 -0.51 -14.75 -13.72
CA ALA A 179 0.27 -14.17 -14.82
C ALA A 179 -0.66 -13.62 -15.92
N SER A 180 -1.73 -14.35 -16.23
CA SER A 180 -2.74 -13.92 -17.21
C SER A 180 -3.48 -12.65 -16.77
N LEU A 181 -3.84 -12.53 -15.49
CA LEU A 181 -4.46 -11.31 -14.95
C LEU A 181 -3.52 -10.11 -15.05
N VAL A 182 -2.26 -10.27 -14.63
CA VAL A 182 -1.25 -9.20 -14.70
C VAL A 182 -0.97 -8.76 -16.13
N ASP A 183 -0.91 -9.70 -17.10
CA ASP A 183 -0.65 -9.40 -18.50
C ASP A 183 -1.76 -8.57 -19.18
N GLN A 184 -3.00 -8.65 -18.69
CA GLN A 184 -4.13 -7.87 -19.22
C GLN A 184 -4.05 -6.39 -18.87
N GLY A 185 -3.39 -6.03 -17.76
CA GLY A 185 -3.24 -4.65 -17.32
C GLY A 185 -2.42 -3.81 -18.30
N LYS A 186 -2.77 -2.54 -18.43
CA LYS A 186 -2.12 -1.56 -19.32
C LYS A 186 -1.68 -0.33 -18.53
N GLY A 187 -0.63 0.32 -18.98
CA GLY A 187 -0.13 1.57 -18.37
C GLY A 187 -1.18 2.68 -18.32
N SER A 188 -2.12 2.70 -19.26
CA SER A 188 -3.24 3.65 -19.29
C SER A 188 -4.33 3.38 -18.26
N ASP A 189 -4.36 2.19 -17.66
CA ASP A 189 -5.37 1.84 -16.66
C ASP A 189 -5.13 2.61 -15.35
N LEU A 190 -6.21 2.83 -14.59
CA LEU A 190 -6.11 3.52 -13.31
C LEU A 190 -5.35 2.66 -12.30
N ALA A 191 -4.32 3.24 -11.73
CA ALA A 191 -3.54 2.63 -10.65
C ALA A 191 -4.17 2.90 -9.28
N ILE A 192 -4.80 4.07 -9.11
CA ILE A 192 -5.34 4.50 -7.81
C ILE A 192 -6.31 5.66 -8.00
N ILE A 193 -7.27 5.78 -7.06
CA ILE A 193 -8.06 7.00 -6.88
C ILE A 193 -7.77 7.53 -5.47
N ILE A 194 -7.26 8.76 -5.38
CA ILE A 194 -6.96 9.43 -4.11
C ILE A 194 -7.98 10.53 -3.87
N TYR A 195 -8.69 10.46 -2.76
CA TYR A 195 -9.66 11.48 -2.39
C TYR A 195 -9.00 12.63 -1.63
N THR A 196 -9.29 13.84 -2.06
CA THR A 196 -8.83 15.07 -1.39
C THR A 196 -10.02 15.82 -0.80
N PRO A 197 -9.84 16.50 0.35
CA PRO A 197 -10.87 17.38 0.86
C PRO A 197 -11.22 18.44 -0.19
N GLY A 198 -12.43 18.38 -0.73
CA GLY A 198 -12.88 19.36 -1.72
C GLY A 198 -13.12 20.75 -1.09
N THR A 199 -12.82 21.81 -1.83
CA THR A 199 -13.14 23.19 -1.42
C THR A 199 -14.63 23.44 -1.24
N THR A 200 -15.47 22.56 -1.80
CA THR A 200 -16.94 22.61 -1.75
C THR A 200 -17.54 21.72 -0.65
N GLY A 201 -16.69 21.10 0.19
CA GLY A 201 -17.11 20.18 1.26
C GLY A 201 -17.27 18.72 0.82
N THR A 202 -17.51 18.43 -0.47
CA THR A 202 -17.58 17.04 -0.98
C THR A 202 -16.19 16.59 -1.40
N PRO A 203 -15.70 15.43 -0.94
CA PRO A 203 -14.42 14.87 -1.37
C PRO A 203 -14.39 14.64 -2.89
N LYS A 204 -13.22 14.86 -3.52
CA LYS A 204 -13.03 14.64 -4.96
C LYS A 204 -11.97 13.61 -5.20
N GLY A 205 -12.29 12.59 -6.00
CA GLY A 205 -11.37 11.51 -6.39
C GLY A 205 -10.44 11.95 -7.52
N VAL A 206 -9.14 12.00 -7.23
CA VAL A 206 -8.08 12.22 -8.23
C VAL A 206 -7.68 10.87 -8.80
N MET A 207 -7.92 10.66 -10.08
CA MET A 207 -7.65 9.43 -10.82
C MET A 207 -6.24 9.47 -11.42
N LEU A 208 -5.39 8.50 -11.07
CA LEU A 208 -4.00 8.42 -11.52
C LEU A 208 -3.76 7.08 -12.23
N SER A 209 -3.20 7.13 -13.43
CA SER A 209 -2.84 5.93 -14.19
C SER A 209 -1.48 5.37 -13.77
N HIS A 210 -1.25 4.09 -14.07
CA HIS A 210 0.05 3.46 -13.88
C HIS A 210 1.16 4.21 -14.61
N ASP A 211 0.95 4.54 -15.88
CA ASP A 211 1.90 5.27 -16.71
C ASP A 211 2.25 6.65 -16.15
N GLY A 212 1.24 7.41 -15.74
CA GLY A 212 1.43 8.76 -15.18
C GLY A 212 2.29 8.71 -13.92
N LEU A 213 1.96 7.82 -12.99
CA LEU A 213 2.72 7.62 -11.75
C LEU A 213 4.14 7.12 -12.01
N GLN A 214 4.31 6.10 -12.86
CA GLN A 214 5.64 5.54 -13.16
C GLN A 214 6.57 6.57 -13.83
N LYS A 215 6.08 7.33 -14.81
CA LYS A 215 6.85 8.38 -15.49
C LYS A 215 7.26 9.48 -14.51
N SER A 216 6.32 9.96 -13.71
CA SER A 216 6.60 11.00 -12.70
C SER A 216 7.60 10.51 -11.65
N ALA A 217 7.43 9.27 -11.15
CA ALA A 217 8.30 8.65 -10.18
C ALA A 217 9.74 8.48 -10.72
N ARG A 218 9.87 8.09 -11.99
CA ARG A 218 11.19 7.98 -12.66
C ARG A 218 11.87 9.32 -12.78
N LEU A 219 11.17 10.34 -13.29
CA LEU A 219 11.71 11.67 -13.45
C LEU A 219 12.21 12.28 -12.14
N ALA A 220 11.42 12.14 -11.07
CA ALA A 220 11.81 12.63 -9.75
C ALA A 220 13.02 11.86 -9.20
N ALA A 221 13.04 10.53 -9.35
CA ALA A 221 14.16 9.72 -8.89
C ALA A 221 15.47 10.03 -9.65
N ASP A 222 15.39 10.27 -10.96
CA ASP A 222 16.54 10.66 -11.79
C ASP A 222 17.06 12.03 -11.38
N GLN A 223 16.17 12.99 -11.07
CA GLN A 223 16.55 14.33 -10.60
C GLN A 223 17.29 14.28 -9.24
N ASP A 224 16.81 13.44 -8.32
CA ASP A 224 17.35 13.31 -6.97
C ASP A 224 18.46 12.24 -6.88
N ASN A 225 18.83 11.61 -8.00
CA ASN A 225 19.81 10.52 -8.09
C ASN A 225 19.46 9.32 -7.19
N ILE A 226 18.18 9.01 -7.04
CA ILE A 226 17.70 7.88 -6.24
C ILE A 226 18.02 6.55 -6.95
N SER A 227 18.56 5.60 -6.20
CA SER A 227 18.94 4.28 -6.69
C SER A 227 18.25 3.14 -5.92
N SER A 228 18.40 1.91 -6.40
CA SER A 228 17.89 0.72 -5.70
C SER A 228 18.63 0.41 -4.38
N LYS A 229 19.67 1.15 -4.04
CA LYS A 229 20.41 1.00 -2.77
C LYS A 229 19.79 1.80 -1.63
N GLU A 230 18.84 2.69 -1.97
CA GLU A 230 18.18 3.52 -0.96
C GLU A 230 17.29 2.69 -0.05
N ASN A 231 17.04 3.27 1.12
CA ASN A 231 16.07 2.73 2.04
C ASN A 231 15.30 3.90 2.68
N ILE A 232 13.97 3.78 2.73
CA ILE A 232 13.08 4.82 3.24
C ILE A 232 12.30 4.30 4.44
N LEU A 233 11.82 5.22 5.28
CA LEU A 233 10.82 4.92 6.30
C LEU A 233 9.46 5.43 5.83
N ALA A 234 8.51 4.52 5.62
CA ALA A 234 7.16 4.81 5.18
C ALA A 234 6.27 5.11 6.39
N TYR A 235 5.86 6.36 6.54
CA TYR A 235 5.07 6.82 7.70
C TYR A 235 4.04 7.90 7.34
N LEU A 236 4.07 8.36 6.10
CA LEU A 236 3.08 9.31 5.61
C LEU A 236 1.76 8.57 5.40
N PRO A 237 0.59 9.23 5.58
CA PRO A 237 -0.69 8.54 5.41
C PRO A 237 -0.84 7.87 4.04
N LEU A 238 -1.29 6.62 4.00
CA LEU A 238 -1.52 5.85 2.75
C LEU A 238 -2.48 6.57 1.79
N ALA A 239 -3.46 7.32 2.34
CA ALA A 239 -4.42 8.10 1.57
C ALA A 239 -3.83 9.41 0.99
N TRP A 240 -2.60 9.76 1.33
CA TRP A 240 -1.93 10.94 0.80
C TRP A 240 -1.04 10.59 -0.39
N ILE A 241 -1.16 11.39 -1.47
CA ILE A 241 -0.35 11.17 -2.68
C ILE A 241 1.15 11.13 -2.41
N GLY A 242 1.64 11.85 -1.39
CA GLY A 242 3.07 11.87 -1.04
C GLY A 242 3.59 10.51 -0.62
N ASP A 243 2.83 9.74 0.18
CA ASP A 243 3.19 8.37 0.52
C ASP A 243 3.13 7.46 -0.70
N HIS A 244 2.01 7.48 -1.42
CA HIS A 244 1.83 6.62 -2.59
C HIS A 244 2.88 6.90 -3.67
N PHE A 245 3.31 8.15 -3.81
CA PHE A 245 4.36 8.51 -4.76
C PHE A 245 5.74 7.98 -4.35
N VAL A 246 6.15 8.20 -3.09
CA VAL A 246 7.49 7.84 -2.59
C VAL A 246 7.58 6.38 -2.19
N SER A 247 6.66 5.95 -1.30
CA SER A 247 6.73 4.61 -0.70
C SER A 247 6.16 3.51 -1.59
N TYR A 248 5.41 3.86 -2.65
CA TYR A 248 4.86 2.90 -3.60
C TYR A 248 5.41 3.11 -5.01
N ALA A 249 5.11 4.23 -5.68
CA ALA A 249 5.45 4.39 -7.09
C ALA A 249 6.98 4.42 -7.33
N GLN A 250 7.75 5.23 -6.58
CA GLN A 250 9.21 5.25 -6.70
C GLN A 250 9.84 3.92 -6.26
N HIS A 251 9.34 3.29 -5.19
CA HIS A 251 9.78 1.97 -4.76
C HIS A 251 9.71 0.94 -5.90
N TYR A 252 8.56 0.83 -6.57
CA TYR A 252 8.41 -0.12 -7.69
C TYR A 252 9.23 0.25 -8.92
N VAL A 253 9.37 1.54 -9.22
CA VAL A 253 10.11 2.01 -10.40
C VAL A 253 11.63 1.86 -10.22
N ILE A 254 12.15 2.04 -9.00
CA ILE A 254 13.57 2.06 -8.69
C ILE A 254 14.05 0.75 -8.07
N GLY A 255 13.24 0.11 -7.23
CA GLY A 255 13.57 -1.15 -6.55
C GLY A 255 14.29 -1.00 -5.22
N PHE A 256 14.16 0.13 -4.53
CA PHE A 256 14.73 0.34 -3.19
C PHE A 256 13.86 -0.29 -2.08
N THR A 257 14.40 -0.35 -0.84
CA THR A 257 13.69 -0.96 0.29
C THR A 257 12.77 0.04 0.99
N VAL A 258 11.51 -0.35 1.24
CA VAL A 258 10.55 0.38 2.06
C VAL A 258 10.47 -0.24 3.45
N ASN A 259 10.66 0.56 4.50
CA ASN A 259 10.56 0.12 5.88
C ASN A 259 9.28 0.69 6.50
N CYS A 260 8.41 -0.19 7.01
CA CYS A 260 7.19 0.18 7.71
C CYS A 260 7.47 0.18 9.21
N PRO A 261 7.21 1.29 9.93
CA PRO A 261 7.43 1.38 11.37
C PRO A 261 6.50 0.43 12.13
N GLU A 262 6.81 0.18 13.40
CA GLU A 262 5.95 -0.65 14.24
C GLU A 262 4.62 0.03 14.53
N SER A 263 4.67 1.33 14.81
CA SER A 263 3.50 2.17 15.04
C SER A 263 3.84 3.65 14.83
N PRO A 264 2.84 4.54 14.75
CA PRO A 264 3.09 5.99 14.74
C PRO A 264 3.88 6.49 15.97
N ASP A 265 3.69 5.86 17.13
CA ASP A 265 4.39 6.24 18.37
C ASP A 265 5.87 5.88 18.36
N THR A 266 6.25 4.83 17.64
CA THR A 266 7.65 4.39 17.53
C THR A 266 8.43 5.08 16.41
N LEU A 267 7.80 5.93 15.62
CA LEU A 267 8.38 6.56 14.43
C LEU A 267 9.81 7.07 14.62
N PHE A 268 10.08 7.82 15.68
CA PHE A 268 11.40 8.42 15.90
C PHE A 268 12.47 7.41 16.37
N SER A 269 12.07 6.34 17.05
CA SER A 269 12.98 5.23 17.37
C SER A 269 13.29 4.41 16.13
N ASP A 270 12.27 4.13 15.32
CA ASP A 270 12.39 3.35 14.09
C ASP A 270 13.21 4.10 13.03
N LEU A 271 13.05 5.43 12.95
CA LEU A 271 13.87 6.30 12.12
C LEU A 271 15.36 6.19 12.47
N LYS A 272 15.70 6.09 13.76
CA LYS A 272 17.09 5.90 14.21
C LYS A 272 17.62 4.51 13.91
N ASP A 273 16.79 3.48 14.11
CA ASP A 273 17.18 2.10 13.87
C ASP A 273 17.50 1.86 12.39
N ILE A 274 16.69 2.40 11.49
CA ILE A 274 16.84 2.23 10.05
C ILE A 274 17.90 3.17 9.47
N GLY A 275 17.99 4.42 9.96
CA GLY A 275 18.86 5.43 9.39
C GLY A 275 18.62 5.60 7.88
N PRO A 276 17.39 5.98 7.44
CA PRO A 276 17.08 6.06 6.02
C PRO A 276 18.00 7.07 5.33
N ASN A 277 18.46 6.73 4.14
CA ASN A 277 19.30 7.62 3.33
C ASN A 277 18.48 8.43 2.31
N TYR A 278 17.20 8.13 2.18
CA TYR A 278 16.22 8.94 1.48
C TYR A 278 15.02 9.17 2.40
N PHE A 279 14.75 10.43 2.76
CA PHE A 279 13.73 10.78 3.75
C PHE A 279 12.95 12.04 3.34
N ILE A 280 11.65 11.90 3.19
CA ILE A 280 10.74 13.00 2.90
C ILE A 280 9.83 13.20 4.10
N ALA A 281 9.71 14.45 4.55
CA ALA A 281 8.91 14.80 5.70
C ALA A 281 8.27 16.19 5.56
N PRO A 282 7.09 16.41 6.14
CA PRO A 282 6.57 17.76 6.34
C PRO A 282 7.50 18.60 7.24
N PRO A 283 7.57 19.93 7.08
CA PRO A 283 8.46 20.80 7.86
C PRO A 283 8.41 20.56 9.37
N ARG A 284 7.22 20.33 9.92
CA ARG A 284 7.00 20.07 11.36
C ARG A 284 7.78 18.86 11.90
N ILE A 285 8.08 17.85 11.05
CA ILE A 285 8.89 16.69 11.48
C ILE A 285 10.35 17.10 11.66
N PHE A 286 10.89 17.89 10.73
CA PHE A 286 12.24 18.43 10.86
C PHE A 286 12.36 19.36 12.07
N GLU A 287 11.38 20.26 12.31
CA GLU A 287 11.33 21.12 13.50
C GLU A 287 11.34 20.30 14.80
N ARG A 288 10.57 19.21 14.85
CA ARG A 288 10.54 18.30 15.99
C ARG A 288 11.88 17.59 16.20
N LEU A 289 12.54 17.13 15.15
CA LEU A 289 13.87 16.54 15.23
C LEU A 289 14.91 17.53 15.77
N VAL A 290 14.89 18.77 15.27
CA VAL A 290 15.77 19.85 15.76
C VAL A 290 15.52 20.14 17.24
N THR A 291 14.26 20.28 17.65
CA THR A 291 13.90 20.56 19.04
C THR A 291 14.32 19.43 19.98
N GLN A 292 14.06 18.18 19.60
CA GLN A 292 14.50 17.01 20.38
C GLN A 292 16.02 16.94 20.52
N THR A 293 16.74 17.27 19.45
CA THR A 293 18.21 17.27 19.47
C THR A 293 18.77 18.36 20.36
N LYS A 294 18.24 19.59 20.26
CA LYS A 294 18.62 20.72 21.15
C LYS A 294 18.39 20.38 22.61
N ASN A 295 17.20 19.91 22.97
CA ASN A 295 16.88 19.53 24.34
C ASN A 295 17.83 18.45 24.90
N ARG A 296 18.25 17.49 24.07
CA ARG A 296 19.23 16.47 24.48
C ARG A 296 20.61 17.05 24.72
N ILE A 297 21.07 17.96 23.87
CA ILE A 297 22.35 18.65 24.02
C ILE A 297 22.33 19.51 25.29
N GLU A 298 21.28 20.30 25.51
CA GLU A 298 21.15 21.12 26.70
C GLU A 298 21.12 20.29 27.98
N ASN A 299 20.41 19.19 28.00
CA ASN A 299 20.38 18.27 29.16
C ASN A 299 21.70 17.51 29.37
N ALA A 300 22.49 17.29 28.33
CA ALA A 300 23.80 16.62 28.42
C ALA A 300 24.92 17.60 28.85
N SER A 301 24.80 18.90 28.57
CA SER A 301 25.79 19.94 28.95
C SER A 301 25.68 20.37 30.41
N GLY A 302 24.74 19.84 31.16
CA GLY A 302 24.55 20.09 32.58
C GLY A 302 25.33 19.17 33.53
N ILE A 303 26.33 18.40 33.04
CA ILE A 303 27.24 17.55 33.84
C ILE A 303 28.60 18.23 33.97
#